data_3e7529d37c010cd596532381338deb8e
#
_entry.id   3e7529d37c010cd596532381338deb8e
#
_cell.length_a   1.000
_cell.length_b   1.000
_cell.length_c   1.000
_cell.angle_alpha   90.00
_cell.angle_beta   90.00
_cell.angle_gamma   90.00
#
_symmetry.space_group_name_H-M   'P 1'
#
loop_
_entity.id
_entity.type
_entity.pdbx_description
1 polymer ?
#
loop_
_entity_poly.entity_id
_entity_poly.type
_entity_poly.pdbx_seq_one_letter_code
_entity_poly.pdbx_strand_id
1 'polypeptide(L)'
;VTGSGKTYTMASVIARVQKPTLVIAHNKTLAAQLCAEFKAFFPDSAVEYFVSYYDYYQPEAYIAASDTYIEKDSSINDEIDRLRHSATAALKERRDVIIVASVSCIYSMGDPSEYLGQMISLRPGMKLTPEELARQLVAIQYERNDIALARGMFRVRGDVVEIIPINLEDNGLRVEFFGDEVEKVSETAVTTGRVLRQLNHAALYPATHYATNQEAMEAGIKQIEQDLAMRVSYFEQENRLLEAQRIAQRTAYDIEMLREIGFVSGIENYSRYFDGRKPGDPPFSLLDYFPEDFICFIDESHVTVPQIRGMYNGDRARKTQLVDYGFRLPSAFDNRPLTFSEFEERIPQMVFVSATPGEYEAAHSQRTVEQIIRPTG
;
A
#
# COMPACT_ATOMS: atom_id res chain seq x y z
N VAL A 1 -6.59 -18.34 26.77
CA VAL A 1 -7.72 -17.76 27.55
C VAL A 1 -7.79 -16.28 27.25
N THR A 2 -9.00 -15.73 27.03
CA THR A 2 -9.19 -14.30 26.83
C THR A 2 -8.82 -13.53 28.09
N GLY A 3 -8.08 -12.42 27.93
CA GLY A 3 -7.61 -11.62 29.07
C GLY A 3 -6.40 -12.21 29.83
N SER A 4 -5.74 -13.23 29.26
CA SER A 4 -4.54 -13.84 29.85
C SER A 4 -3.24 -13.04 29.64
N GLY A 5 -3.28 -11.90 28.91
CA GLY A 5 -2.09 -11.11 28.63
C GLY A 5 -1.35 -11.52 27.34
N LYS A 6 -2.05 -12.07 26.35
CA LYS A 6 -1.44 -12.48 25.08
C LYS A 6 -0.66 -11.36 24.40
N THR A 7 -1.23 -10.13 24.37
CA THR A 7 -0.57 -8.95 23.81
C THR A 7 0.73 -8.62 24.53
N TYR A 8 0.75 -8.70 25.86
CA TYR A 8 1.96 -8.49 26.64
C TYR A 8 3.03 -9.55 26.37
N THR A 9 2.61 -10.80 26.14
CA THR A 9 3.53 -11.88 25.76
C THR A 9 4.14 -11.61 24.37
N MET A 10 3.32 -11.18 23.39
CA MET A 10 3.82 -10.76 22.08
C MET A 10 4.84 -9.61 22.24
N ALA A 11 4.48 -8.57 22.99
CA ALA A 11 5.37 -7.44 23.25
C ALA A 11 6.71 -7.89 23.89
N SER A 12 6.66 -8.81 24.85
CA SER A 12 7.86 -9.35 25.49
C SER A 12 8.76 -10.13 24.55
N VAL A 13 8.18 -10.85 23.57
CA VAL A 13 8.94 -11.55 22.52
C VAL A 13 9.56 -10.52 21.56
N ILE A 14 8.79 -9.53 21.10
CA ILE A 14 9.27 -8.47 20.22
C ILE A 14 10.45 -7.74 20.85
N ALA A 15 10.32 -7.35 22.12
CA ALA A 15 11.38 -6.65 22.86
C ALA A 15 12.69 -7.46 22.97
N ARG A 16 12.61 -8.79 22.98
CA ARG A 16 13.79 -9.67 23.06
C ARG A 16 14.38 -9.99 21.71
N VAL A 17 13.53 -10.18 20.70
CA VAL A 17 13.95 -10.60 19.35
C VAL A 17 14.54 -9.43 18.57
N GLN A 18 14.08 -8.19 18.80
CA GLN A 18 14.57 -6.96 18.16
C GLN A 18 14.55 -7.00 16.62
N LYS A 19 13.52 -7.60 16.05
CA LYS A 19 13.29 -7.68 14.59
C LYS A 19 12.11 -6.82 14.18
N PRO A 20 12.09 -6.30 12.94
CA PRO A 20 10.87 -5.76 12.37
C PRO A 20 9.74 -6.76 12.50
N THR A 21 8.59 -6.27 12.92
CA THR A 21 7.48 -7.13 13.33
C THR A 21 6.22 -6.77 12.56
N LEU A 22 5.55 -7.78 12.02
CA LEU A 22 4.20 -7.69 11.49
C LEU A 22 3.23 -8.39 12.45
N VAL A 23 2.15 -7.72 12.82
CA VAL A 23 1.05 -8.32 13.59
C VAL A 23 -0.21 -8.26 12.74
N ILE A 24 -0.78 -9.41 12.38
CA ILE A 24 -1.98 -9.48 11.55
C ILE A 24 -3.20 -9.78 12.42
N ALA A 25 -4.21 -8.91 12.33
CA ALA A 25 -5.50 -9.08 12.98
C ALA A 25 -6.61 -9.27 11.94
N HIS A 26 -7.65 -10.01 12.29
CA HIS A 26 -8.73 -10.35 11.36
C HIS A 26 -9.66 -9.17 11.00
N ASN A 27 -9.65 -8.07 11.75
CA ASN A 27 -10.45 -6.88 11.46
C ASN A 27 -9.75 -5.57 11.90
N LYS A 28 -10.28 -4.43 11.40
CA LYS A 28 -9.73 -3.09 11.67
C LYS A 28 -9.81 -2.71 13.16
N THR A 29 -10.88 -3.05 13.85
CA THR A 29 -11.10 -2.68 15.26
C THR A 29 -10.07 -3.34 16.17
N LEU A 30 -9.84 -4.64 15.99
CA LEU A 30 -8.82 -5.36 16.73
C LEU A 30 -7.42 -4.86 16.40
N ALA A 31 -7.15 -4.59 15.12
CA ALA A 31 -5.87 -4.01 14.71
C ALA A 31 -5.63 -2.64 15.38
N ALA A 32 -6.65 -1.78 15.46
CA ALA A 32 -6.54 -0.48 16.14
C ALA A 32 -6.26 -0.63 17.64
N GLN A 33 -6.96 -1.55 18.31
CA GLN A 33 -6.71 -1.86 19.71
C GLN A 33 -5.28 -2.35 19.95
N LEU A 34 -4.82 -3.33 19.19
CA LEU A 34 -3.46 -3.87 19.28
C LEU A 34 -2.41 -2.78 19.02
N CYS A 35 -2.64 -1.92 18.00
CA CYS A 35 -1.75 -0.81 17.70
C CYS A 35 -1.63 0.15 18.91
N ALA A 36 -2.74 0.49 19.55
CA ALA A 36 -2.72 1.35 20.76
C ALA A 36 -1.98 0.68 21.94
N GLU A 37 -2.21 -0.62 22.16
CA GLU A 37 -1.50 -1.40 23.19
C GLU A 37 0.02 -1.45 22.92
N PHE A 38 0.44 -1.73 21.68
CA PHE A 38 1.85 -1.75 21.31
C PHE A 38 2.51 -0.36 21.40
N LYS A 39 1.82 0.72 21.03
CA LYS A 39 2.32 2.10 21.26
C LYS A 39 2.60 2.38 22.73
N ALA A 40 1.77 1.87 23.63
CA ALA A 40 2.00 1.99 25.06
C ALA A 40 3.19 1.15 25.56
N PHE A 41 3.43 -0.03 25.00
CA PHE A 41 4.58 -0.88 25.34
C PHE A 41 5.90 -0.40 24.72
N PHE A 42 5.85 0.25 23.55
CA PHE A 42 7.01 0.68 22.76
C PHE A 42 6.90 2.16 22.37
N PRO A 43 7.01 3.09 23.35
CA PRO A 43 6.80 4.52 23.10
C PRO A 43 7.85 5.14 22.16
N ASP A 44 9.05 4.57 22.08
CA ASP A 44 10.16 5.07 21.26
C ASP A 44 10.28 4.37 19.90
N SER A 45 9.56 3.26 19.69
CA SER A 45 9.58 2.48 18.44
C SER A 45 8.54 2.98 17.44
N ALA A 46 8.76 2.70 16.16
CA ALA A 46 7.77 2.96 15.11
C ALA A 46 6.66 1.92 15.16
N VAL A 47 5.58 2.22 15.86
CA VAL A 47 4.38 1.39 15.90
C VAL A 47 3.37 1.95 14.93
N GLU A 48 3.19 1.26 13.80
CA GLU A 48 2.43 1.71 12.64
C GLU A 48 1.14 0.92 12.45
N TYR A 49 0.15 1.55 11.81
CA TYR A 49 -1.16 0.97 11.54
C TYR A 49 -1.36 0.80 10.04
N PHE A 50 -1.67 -0.42 9.58
CA PHE A 50 -1.84 -0.72 8.17
C PHE A 50 -3.10 -1.54 7.91
N VAL A 51 -4.17 -0.86 7.54
CA VAL A 51 -5.46 -1.50 7.23
C VAL A 51 -5.98 -1.02 5.87
N SER A 52 -7.12 -1.55 5.42
CA SER A 52 -7.78 -1.00 4.23
C SER A 52 -8.15 0.46 4.44
N TYR A 53 -7.71 1.34 3.52
CA TYR A 53 -7.92 2.80 3.60
C TYR A 53 -9.33 3.25 3.15
N TYR A 54 -10.21 2.31 2.83
CA TYR A 54 -11.59 2.64 2.48
C TYR A 54 -12.47 2.73 3.74
N ASP A 55 -13.18 3.85 3.91
CA ASP A 55 -14.29 3.97 4.86
C ASP A 55 -15.51 3.21 4.36
N TYR A 56 -15.76 3.35 3.07
CA TYR A 56 -16.75 2.60 2.33
C TYR A 56 -16.10 1.98 1.09
N TYR A 57 -16.39 0.73 0.82
CA TYR A 57 -15.88 0.02 -0.35
C TYR A 57 -16.95 -0.89 -0.95
N GLN A 58 -17.43 -0.51 -2.12
CA GLN A 58 -18.22 -1.36 -3.00
C GLN A 58 -17.31 -1.78 -4.17
N PRO A 59 -16.88 -3.04 -4.22
CA PRO A 59 -16.05 -3.51 -5.32
C PRO A 59 -16.84 -3.48 -6.63
N GLU A 60 -16.14 -3.18 -7.73
CA GLU A 60 -16.68 -3.36 -9.06
C GLU A 60 -17.11 -4.82 -9.27
N ALA A 61 -18.32 -5.03 -9.76
CA ALA A 61 -18.85 -6.37 -9.99
C ALA A 61 -19.85 -6.39 -11.17
N TYR A 62 -20.02 -7.55 -11.79
CA TYR A 62 -21.06 -7.77 -12.75
C TYR A 62 -21.87 -9.02 -12.40
N ILE A 63 -23.18 -8.90 -12.43
CA ILE A 63 -24.13 -9.98 -12.16
C ILE A 63 -24.81 -10.35 -13.48
N ALA A 64 -24.30 -11.38 -14.15
CA ALA A 64 -24.75 -11.80 -15.48
C ALA A 64 -26.23 -12.21 -15.49
N ALA A 65 -26.74 -12.81 -14.41
CA ALA A 65 -28.13 -13.25 -14.30
C ALA A 65 -29.16 -12.10 -14.38
N SER A 66 -28.79 -10.90 -13.96
CA SER A 66 -29.66 -9.69 -13.98
C SER A 66 -29.15 -8.61 -14.92
N ASP A 67 -28.08 -8.86 -15.68
CA ASP A 67 -27.36 -7.87 -16.50
C ASP A 67 -27.08 -6.58 -15.72
N THR A 68 -26.62 -6.73 -14.48
CA THR A 68 -26.40 -5.60 -13.57
C THR A 68 -24.90 -5.37 -13.39
N TYR A 69 -24.43 -4.22 -13.86
CA TYR A 69 -23.09 -3.73 -13.57
C TYR A 69 -23.10 -2.86 -12.32
N ILE A 70 -22.25 -3.19 -11.37
CA ILE A 70 -22.01 -2.45 -10.14
C ILE A 70 -20.67 -1.73 -10.31
N GLU A 71 -20.74 -0.41 -10.40
CA GLU A 71 -19.54 0.40 -10.47
C GLU A 71 -18.77 0.36 -9.14
N LYS A 72 -17.42 0.44 -9.22
CA LYS A 72 -16.62 0.62 -8.02
C LYS A 72 -17.00 1.95 -7.36
N ASP A 73 -17.46 1.89 -6.13
CA ASP A 73 -17.71 3.04 -5.30
C ASP A 73 -16.88 2.92 -4.02
N SER A 74 -16.13 3.96 -3.71
CA SER A 74 -15.25 3.94 -2.54
C SER A 74 -14.97 5.35 -2.05
N SER A 75 -14.98 5.52 -0.74
CA SER A 75 -14.43 6.70 -0.09
C SER A 75 -13.11 6.34 0.60
N ILE A 76 -12.08 7.08 0.27
CA ILE A 76 -10.76 6.93 0.88
C ILE A 76 -10.75 7.70 2.18
N ASN A 77 -10.26 7.07 3.24
CA ASN A 77 -9.94 7.73 4.49
C ASN A 77 -8.52 8.26 4.42
N ASP A 78 -8.37 9.57 4.32
CA ASP A 78 -7.07 10.24 4.17
C ASP A 78 -6.13 9.95 5.34
N GLU A 79 -6.67 9.80 6.55
CA GLU A 79 -5.90 9.47 7.74
C GLU A 79 -5.33 8.04 7.65
N ILE A 80 -6.14 7.07 7.26
CA ILE A 80 -5.68 5.69 7.09
C ILE A 80 -4.69 5.59 5.92
N ASP A 81 -4.91 6.33 4.85
CA ASP A 81 -3.97 6.40 3.72
C ASP A 81 -2.62 6.96 4.16
N ARG A 82 -2.60 8.04 4.93
CA ARG A 82 -1.40 8.59 5.55
C ARG A 82 -0.67 7.56 6.41
N LEU A 83 -1.39 6.83 7.27
CA LEU A 83 -0.82 5.80 8.14
C LEU A 83 -0.20 4.65 7.34
N ARG A 84 -0.76 4.31 6.18
CA ARG A 84 -0.17 3.30 5.28
C ARG A 84 1.16 3.79 4.69
N HIS A 85 1.24 5.04 4.25
CA HIS A 85 2.48 5.65 3.79
C HIS A 85 3.52 5.78 4.92
N SER A 86 3.08 6.11 6.15
CA SER A 86 3.94 6.11 7.33
C SER A 86 4.55 4.73 7.59
N ALA A 87 3.74 3.68 7.51
CA ALA A 87 4.20 2.31 7.72
C ALA A 87 5.28 1.87 6.71
N THR A 88 5.09 2.16 5.42
CA THR A 88 6.08 1.82 4.38
C THR A 88 7.36 2.66 4.49
N ALA A 89 7.24 3.94 4.86
CA ALA A 89 8.39 4.79 5.14
C ALA A 89 9.19 4.30 6.36
N ALA A 90 8.50 3.95 7.44
CA ALA A 90 9.12 3.43 8.66
C ALA A 90 9.92 2.15 8.40
N LEU A 91 9.42 1.22 7.58
CA LEU A 91 10.13 0.00 7.20
C LEU A 91 11.45 0.29 6.47
N LYS A 92 11.53 1.40 5.75
CA LYS A 92 12.75 1.82 5.06
C LYS A 92 13.74 2.53 5.98
N GLU A 93 13.24 3.33 6.91
CA GLU A 93 14.06 4.24 7.72
C GLU A 93 14.53 3.61 9.03
N ARG A 94 13.79 2.61 9.56
CA ARG A 94 13.99 2.08 10.91
C ARG A 94 14.01 0.55 10.94
N ARG A 95 14.63 0.01 11.99
CA ARG A 95 14.62 -1.43 12.27
C ARG A 95 13.66 -1.80 13.41
N ASP A 96 13.35 -0.87 14.29
CA ASP A 96 12.47 -1.02 15.44
C ASP A 96 11.00 -0.75 15.07
N VAL A 97 10.55 -1.36 13.97
CA VAL A 97 9.22 -1.17 13.40
C VAL A 97 8.29 -2.31 13.79
N ILE A 98 7.11 -1.94 14.27
CA ILE A 98 6.00 -2.86 14.54
C ILE A 98 4.81 -2.40 13.73
N ILE A 99 4.42 -3.15 12.70
CA ILE A 99 3.22 -2.86 11.92
C ILE A 99 2.08 -3.75 12.39
N VAL A 100 0.98 -3.12 12.82
CA VAL A 100 -0.26 -3.82 13.11
C VAL A 100 -1.19 -3.65 11.91
N ALA A 101 -1.47 -4.76 11.24
CA ALA A 101 -2.21 -4.79 9.99
C ALA A 101 -3.49 -5.62 10.10
N SER A 102 -4.48 -5.28 9.26
CA SER A 102 -5.56 -6.22 8.94
C SER A 102 -5.12 -7.16 7.81
N VAL A 103 -5.94 -8.16 7.51
CA VAL A 103 -5.69 -9.09 6.38
C VAL A 103 -5.54 -8.38 5.02
N SER A 104 -5.88 -7.09 4.93
CA SER A 104 -5.63 -6.29 3.73
C SER A 104 -4.14 -6.14 3.36
N CYS A 105 -3.23 -6.47 4.27
CA CYS A 105 -1.78 -6.44 4.02
C CYS A 105 -1.31 -7.43 2.94
N ILE A 106 -2.13 -8.44 2.60
CA ILE A 106 -1.82 -9.40 1.53
C ILE A 106 -2.35 -8.96 0.16
N TYR A 107 -3.06 -7.83 0.07
CA TYR A 107 -3.52 -7.28 -1.21
C TYR A 107 -2.39 -6.61 -1.97
N SER A 108 -2.59 -6.58 -3.30
CA SER A 108 -1.67 -5.94 -4.24
C SER A 108 -1.32 -4.51 -3.83
N MET A 109 -0.04 -4.23 -3.86
CA MET A 109 0.58 -2.90 -3.76
C MET A 109 1.53 -2.70 -4.94
N GLY A 110 2.10 -1.52 -5.07
CA GLY A 110 3.16 -1.26 -6.05
C GLY A 110 4.48 -1.94 -5.67
N ASP A 111 5.39 -2.04 -6.63
CA ASP A 111 6.73 -2.58 -6.43
C ASP A 111 7.50 -1.74 -5.40
N PRO A 112 7.99 -2.33 -4.29
CA PRO A 112 8.79 -1.62 -3.29
C PRO A 112 10.05 -0.98 -3.88
N SER A 113 10.70 -1.60 -4.86
CA SER A 113 11.93 -1.07 -5.48
C SER A 113 11.65 0.17 -6.31
N GLU A 114 10.55 0.20 -7.07
CA GLU A 114 10.11 1.39 -7.81
C GLU A 114 9.68 2.51 -6.85
N TYR A 115 8.89 2.18 -5.84
CA TYR A 115 8.45 3.14 -4.82
C TYR A 115 9.63 3.81 -4.12
N LEU A 116 10.62 3.03 -3.69
CA LEU A 116 11.81 3.54 -3.02
C LEU A 116 12.80 4.20 -4.00
N GLY A 117 12.89 3.71 -5.24
CA GLY A 117 13.73 4.26 -6.29
C GLY A 117 13.35 5.68 -6.72
N GLN A 118 12.08 6.04 -6.57
CA GLN A 118 11.56 7.37 -6.87
C GLN A 118 11.60 8.33 -5.68
N MET A 119 12.10 7.91 -4.53
CA MET A 119 12.24 8.77 -3.35
C MET A 119 13.18 9.95 -3.65
N ILE A 120 12.75 11.18 -3.33
CA ILE A 120 13.58 12.37 -3.45
C ILE A 120 14.36 12.56 -2.14
N SER A 121 15.69 12.59 -2.24
CA SER A 121 16.60 12.85 -1.13
C SER A 121 17.08 14.29 -1.18
N LEU A 122 16.82 15.07 -0.14
CA LEU A 122 17.20 16.49 -0.04
C LEU A 122 18.26 16.70 1.04
N ARG A 123 19.27 17.48 0.71
CA ARG A 123 20.37 17.85 1.64
C ARG A 123 20.83 19.28 1.36
N PRO A 124 21.20 20.05 2.38
CA PRO A 124 21.91 21.31 2.18
C PRO A 124 23.20 21.13 1.35
N GLY A 125 23.49 22.05 0.46
CA GLY A 125 24.63 21.98 -0.46
C GLY A 125 24.38 21.18 -1.74
N MET A 126 23.19 20.60 -1.94
CA MET A 126 22.83 19.87 -3.12
C MET A 126 22.58 20.82 -4.31
N LYS A 127 23.14 20.50 -5.48
CA LYS A 127 22.84 21.23 -6.72
C LYS A 127 21.45 20.83 -7.23
N LEU A 128 20.53 21.75 -7.10
CA LEU A 128 19.13 21.60 -7.47
C LEU A 128 18.48 22.98 -7.51
N THR A 129 17.60 23.24 -8.48
CA THR A 129 16.81 24.46 -8.54
C THR A 129 15.38 24.22 -8.03
N PRO A 130 14.64 25.29 -7.64
CA PRO A 130 13.22 25.18 -7.27
C PRO A 130 12.37 24.54 -8.36
N GLU A 131 12.64 24.83 -9.64
CA GLU A 131 11.91 24.31 -10.78
C GLU A 131 12.21 22.82 -11.01
N GLU A 132 13.44 22.37 -10.78
CA GLU A 132 13.82 20.98 -10.86
C GLU A 132 13.16 20.18 -9.74
N LEU A 133 13.20 20.70 -8.50
CA LEU A 133 12.49 20.07 -7.39
C LEU A 133 10.98 19.98 -7.66
N ALA A 134 10.36 21.05 -8.17
CA ALA A 134 8.94 21.05 -8.52
C ALA A 134 8.61 19.97 -9.57
N ARG A 135 9.45 19.81 -10.60
CA ARG A 135 9.28 18.73 -11.59
C ARG A 135 9.41 17.34 -10.98
N GLN A 136 10.39 17.14 -10.09
CA GLN A 136 10.55 15.86 -9.38
C GLN A 136 9.34 15.55 -8.49
N LEU A 137 8.80 16.54 -7.78
CA LEU A 137 7.59 16.39 -6.96
C LEU A 137 6.37 15.98 -7.78
N VAL A 138 6.15 16.63 -8.93
CA VAL A 138 5.06 16.23 -9.86
C VAL A 138 5.27 14.80 -10.37
N ALA A 139 6.51 14.42 -10.68
CA ALA A 139 6.82 13.06 -11.15
C ALA A 139 6.48 11.98 -10.11
N ILE A 140 6.60 12.29 -8.81
CA ILE A 140 6.19 11.40 -7.71
C ILE A 140 4.75 11.64 -7.22
N GLN A 141 3.93 12.28 -8.07
CA GLN A 141 2.48 12.48 -7.88
C GLN A 141 2.11 13.47 -6.75
N TYR A 142 2.99 14.43 -6.41
CA TYR A 142 2.60 15.57 -5.58
C TYR A 142 1.88 16.63 -6.43
N GLU A 143 0.87 17.23 -5.86
CA GLU A 143 0.10 18.29 -6.51
C GLU A 143 0.66 19.69 -6.15
N ARG A 144 0.83 20.57 -7.16
CA ARG A 144 1.17 21.96 -6.90
C ARG A 144 -0.09 22.74 -6.54
N ASN A 145 -0.08 23.37 -5.35
CA ASN A 145 -1.15 24.24 -4.93
C ASN A 145 -0.59 25.45 -4.16
N ASP A 146 -0.52 26.60 -4.84
CA ASP A 146 0.07 27.82 -4.27
C ASP A 146 -0.88 28.55 -3.29
N ILE A 147 -2.15 28.14 -3.23
CA ILE A 147 -3.20 28.75 -2.38
C ILE A 147 -3.38 27.98 -1.08
N ALA A 148 -3.72 26.71 -1.17
CA ALA A 148 -3.99 25.84 -0.03
C ALA A 148 -3.02 24.67 -0.04
N LEU A 149 -2.16 24.59 0.98
CA LEU A 149 -1.17 23.53 1.11
C LEU A 149 -1.69 22.43 2.02
N ALA A 150 -1.77 21.22 1.50
CA ALA A 150 -2.26 20.03 2.20
C ALA A 150 -1.32 18.84 1.96
N ARG A 151 -1.58 17.71 2.59
CA ARG A 151 -0.84 16.46 2.46
C ARG A 151 -0.71 16.04 0.98
N GLY A 152 0.50 15.69 0.55
CA GLY A 152 0.80 15.35 -0.84
C GLY A 152 0.83 16.56 -1.78
N MET A 153 0.87 17.78 -1.25
CA MET A 153 0.96 19.01 -2.03
C MET A 153 2.24 19.78 -1.74
N PHE A 154 2.60 20.63 -2.70
CA PHE A 154 3.70 21.58 -2.56
C PHE A 154 3.34 22.94 -3.17
N ARG A 155 4.06 23.98 -2.76
CA ARG A 155 3.99 25.31 -3.37
C ARG A 155 5.37 25.90 -3.55
N VAL A 156 5.50 26.79 -4.52
CA VAL A 156 6.75 27.51 -4.83
C VAL A 156 6.53 29.00 -4.64
N ARG A 157 7.36 29.66 -3.82
CA ARG A 157 7.33 31.09 -3.57
C ARG A 157 8.74 31.66 -3.63
N GLY A 158 9.11 32.21 -4.79
CA GLY A 158 10.49 32.65 -5.04
C GLY A 158 11.47 31.49 -4.89
N ASP A 159 12.47 31.69 -4.06
CA ASP A 159 13.52 30.69 -3.78
C ASP A 159 13.15 29.71 -2.65
N VAL A 160 11.86 29.50 -2.38
CA VAL A 160 11.37 28.61 -1.32
C VAL A 160 10.33 27.63 -1.88
N VAL A 161 10.54 26.36 -1.61
CA VAL A 161 9.57 25.28 -1.86
C VAL A 161 9.08 24.75 -0.53
N GLU A 162 7.76 24.81 -0.31
CA GLU A 162 7.10 24.23 0.87
C GLU A 162 6.32 22.98 0.46
N ILE A 163 6.48 21.90 1.22
CA ILE A 163 5.97 20.57 0.87
C ILE A 163 5.31 19.97 2.10
N ILE A 164 4.13 19.38 1.95
CA ILE A 164 3.54 18.54 3.01
C ILE A 164 3.70 17.07 2.58
N PRO A 165 4.65 16.33 3.18
CA PRO A 165 4.92 14.95 2.84
C PRO A 165 3.70 14.06 3.02
N ILE A 166 3.56 13.04 2.15
CA ILE A 166 2.41 12.14 2.13
C ILE A 166 2.25 11.32 3.43
N ASN A 167 3.34 11.03 4.10
CA ASN A 167 3.42 10.18 5.28
C ASN A 167 3.38 10.97 6.61
N LEU A 168 3.38 12.31 6.58
CA LEU A 168 3.36 13.16 7.77
C LEU A 168 1.98 13.81 8.00
N GLU A 169 1.69 14.15 9.25
CA GLU A 169 0.42 14.75 9.66
C GLU A 169 0.54 16.25 9.90
N ASP A 170 1.31 16.64 10.91
CA ASP A 170 1.40 18.02 11.41
C ASP A 170 2.63 18.77 10.91
N ASN A 171 3.54 18.08 10.23
CA ASN A 171 4.84 18.61 9.85
C ASN A 171 4.98 18.70 8.34
N GLY A 172 5.49 19.84 7.88
CA GLY A 172 5.89 20.07 6.49
C GLY A 172 7.40 20.21 6.36
N LEU A 173 7.85 20.28 5.13
CA LEU A 173 9.23 20.61 4.79
C LEU A 173 9.27 21.97 4.09
N ARG A 174 10.24 22.80 4.46
CA ARG A 174 10.61 24.02 3.77
C ARG A 174 12.03 23.87 3.23
N VAL A 175 12.17 24.01 1.92
CA VAL A 175 13.45 23.97 1.22
C VAL A 175 13.73 25.37 0.71
N GLU A 176 14.82 25.97 1.17
CA GLU A 176 15.29 27.29 0.80
C GLU A 176 16.47 27.16 -0.15
N PHE A 177 16.49 27.94 -1.22
CA PHE A 177 17.49 27.87 -2.28
C PHE A 177 18.30 29.15 -2.34
N PHE A 178 19.56 29.03 -2.71
CA PHE A 178 20.41 30.14 -3.12
C PHE A 178 20.98 29.87 -4.51
N GLY A 179 20.39 30.50 -5.52
CA GLY A 179 20.69 30.21 -6.92
C GLY A 179 20.32 28.79 -7.32
N ASP A 180 21.30 27.99 -7.71
CA ASP A 180 21.16 26.59 -8.12
C ASP A 180 21.49 25.56 -7.01
N GLU A 181 21.45 25.99 -5.75
CA GLU A 181 21.83 25.15 -4.62
C GLU A 181 20.81 25.19 -3.49
N VAL A 182 20.54 24.04 -2.87
CA VAL A 182 19.75 23.95 -1.64
C VAL A 182 20.53 24.54 -0.48
N GLU A 183 20.12 25.71 0.01
CA GLU A 183 20.76 26.37 1.14
C GLU A 183 20.37 25.71 2.48
N LYS A 184 19.06 25.47 2.66
CA LYS A 184 18.52 24.91 3.92
C LYS A 184 17.35 23.98 3.67
N VAL A 185 17.26 22.96 4.52
CA VAL A 185 16.08 22.10 4.64
C VAL A 185 15.59 22.19 6.07
N SER A 186 14.33 22.55 6.25
CA SER A 186 13.74 22.75 7.58
C SER A 186 12.43 21.99 7.72
N GLU A 187 12.19 21.41 8.90
CA GLU A 187 10.88 20.90 9.29
C GLU A 187 10.04 22.05 9.82
N THR A 188 8.79 22.14 9.41
CA THR A 188 7.87 23.22 9.75
C THR A 188 6.55 22.67 10.28
N ALA A 189 5.91 23.37 11.22
CA ALA A 189 4.54 23.05 11.62
C ALA A 189 3.57 23.50 10.52
N VAL A 190 2.72 22.58 10.02
CA VAL A 190 1.76 22.83 8.92
C VAL A 190 0.82 23.99 9.25
N THR A 191 0.30 24.03 10.48
CA THR A 191 -0.70 25.01 10.90
C THR A 191 -0.18 26.44 11.04
N THR A 192 1.09 26.60 11.42
CA THR A 192 1.68 27.93 11.72
C THR A 192 2.77 28.34 10.75
N GLY A 193 3.30 27.41 9.95
CA GLY A 193 4.48 27.65 9.11
C GLY A 193 5.79 27.88 9.88
N ARG A 194 5.76 27.72 11.23
CA ARG A 194 6.93 27.95 12.07
C ARG A 194 7.96 26.85 11.87
N VAL A 195 9.23 27.21 11.69
CA VAL A 195 10.35 26.28 11.66
C VAL A 195 10.48 25.59 13.03
N LEU A 196 10.44 24.26 13.03
CA LEU A 196 10.62 23.42 14.21
C LEU A 196 12.09 23.07 14.44
N ARG A 197 12.77 22.66 13.36
CA ARG A 197 14.20 22.36 13.35
C ARG A 197 14.77 22.39 11.93
N GLN A 198 16.09 22.57 11.83
CA GLN A 198 16.83 22.37 10.58
C GLN A 198 17.20 20.90 10.44
N LEU A 199 17.18 20.41 9.19
CA LEU A 199 17.48 19.03 8.83
C LEU A 199 18.76 18.98 7.97
N ASN A 200 19.61 18.00 8.25
CA ASN A 200 20.76 17.69 7.39
C ASN A 200 20.37 16.80 6.21
N HIS A 201 19.22 16.16 6.31
CA HIS A 201 18.66 15.28 5.28
C HIS A 201 17.14 15.18 5.45
N ALA A 202 16.43 15.14 4.34
CA ALA A 202 15.01 14.80 4.28
C ALA A 202 14.74 13.85 3.12
N ALA A 203 13.84 12.90 3.31
CA ALA A 203 13.36 11.98 2.30
C ALA A 203 11.88 12.27 1.99
N LEU A 204 11.55 12.33 0.72
CA LEU A 204 10.17 12.48 0.24
C LEU A 204 9.78 11.23 -0.53
N TYR A 205 8.74 10.56 -0.10
CA TYR A 205 8.21 9.35 -0.72
C TYR A 205 7.12 9.70 -1.73
N PRO A 206 6.92 8.88 -2.78
CA PRO A 206 5.83 9.07 -3.73
C PRO A 206 4.46 9.15 -3.06
N ALA A 207 3.57 10.00 -3.61
CA ALA A 207 2.21 10.18 -3.10
C ALA A 207 1.28 8.98 -3.37
N THR A 208 1.76 7.96 -4.04
CA THR A 208 1.06 6.69 -4.28
C THR A 208 2.00 5.51 -4.17
N HIS A 209 1.52 4.37 -3.67
CA HIS A 209 2.28 3.13 -3.68
C HIS A 209 2.43 2.51 -5.09
N TYR A 210 1.60 2.94 -6.06
CA TYR A 210 1.69 2.53 -7.46
C TYR A 210 2.53 3.51 -8.30
N ALA A 211 3.61 4.04 -7.71
CA ALA A 211 4.55 4.88 -8.43
C ALA A 211 5.22 4.09 -9.56
N THR A 212 5.31 4.69 -10.74
CA THR A 212 6.00 4.13 -11.89
C THR A 212 6.73 5.23 -12.63
N ASN A 213 7.86 4.92 -13.25
CA ASN A 213 8.60 5.88 -14.04
C ASN A 213 7.98 6.02 -15.45
N GLN A 214 8.32 7.11 -16.15
CA GLN A 214 7.73 7.43 -17.45
C GLN A 214 8.04 6.37 -18.52
N GLU A 215 9.23 5.77 -18.50
CA GLU A 215 9.62 4.73 -19.47
C GLU A 215 8.78 3.45 -19.27
N ALA A 216 8.62 3.02 -18.02
CA ALA A 216 7.77 1.87 -17.67
C ALA A 216 6.30 2.15 -17.98
N MET A 217 5.82 3.38 -17.76
CA MET A 217 4.45 3.81 -18.13
C MET A 217 4.22 3.65 -19.65
N GLU A 218 5.09 4.22 -20.48
CA GLU A 218 4.98 4.14 -21.94
C GLU A 218 5.09 2.70 -22.46
N ALA A 219 6.00 1.91 -21.88
CA ALA A 219 6.12 0.49 -22.24
C ALA A 219 4.87 -0.31 -21.85
N GLY A 220 4.33 -0.03 -20.65
CA GLY A 220 3.10 -0.65 -20.17
C GLY A 220 1.89 -0.31 -21.02
N ILE A 221 1.72 0.96 -21.41
CA ILE A 221 0.64 1.40 -22.31
C ILE A 221 0.66 0.64 -23.64
N LYS A 222 1.84 0.45 -24.25
CA LYS A 222 1.98 -0.33 -25.48
C LYS A 222 1.53 -1.79 -25.30
N GLN A 223 1.83 -2.39 -24.16
CA GLN A 223 1.37 -3.75 -23.86
C GLN A 223 -0.14 -3.79 -23.61
N ILE A 224 -0.72 -2.80 -22.93
CA ILE A 224 -2.18 -2.67 -22.76
C ILE A 224 -2.88 -2.57 -24.11
N GLU A 225 -2.36 -1.78 -25.07
CA GLU A 225 -2.89 -1.66 -26.42
C GLU A 225 -2.87 -2.99 -27.19
N GLN A 226 -1.79 -3.76 -27.04
CA GLN A 226 -1.67 -5.08 -27.67
C GLN A 226 -2.67 -6.08 -27.08
N ASP A 227 -2.75 -6.15 -25.73
CA ASP A 227 -3.70 -7.04 -25.04
C ASP A 227 -5.15 -6.64 -25.33
N LEU A 228 -5.44 -5.33 -25.46
CA LEU A 228 -6.75 -4.83 -25.87
C LEU A 228 -7.11 -5.33 -27.28
N ALA A 229 -6.21 -5.17 -28.24
CA ALA A 229 -6.45 -5.60 -29.62
C ALA A 229 -6.72 -7.12 -29.69
N MET A 230 -5.95 -7.92 -28.96
CA MET A 230 -6.17 -9.36 -28.87
C MET A 230 -7.53 -9.69 -28.22
N ARG A 231 -7.91 -8.97 -27.15
CA ARG A 231 -9.18 -9.23 -26.44
C ARG A 231 -10.40 -8.82 -27.26
N VAL A 232 -10.34 -7.70 -27.97
CA VAL A 232 -11.38 -7.27 -28.91
C VAL A 232 -11.57 -8.32 -30.01
N SER A 233 -10.47 -8.74 -30.67
CA SER A 233 -10.53 -9.78 -31.70
C SER A 233 -11.12 -11.10 -31.19
N TYR A 234 -10.77 -11.50 -29.98
CA TYR A 234 -11.36 -12.68 -29.34
C TYR A 234 -12.89 -12.56 -29.22
N PHE A 235 -13.40 -11.44 -28.70
CA PHE A 235 -14.84 -11.24 -28.56
C PHE A 235 -15.57 -11.15 -29.90
N GLU A 236 -14.95 -10.54 -30.91
CA GLU A 236 -15.54 -10.49 -32.28
C GLU A 236 -15.63 -11.86 -32.89
N GLN A 237 -14.59 -12.71 -32.76
CA GLN A 237 -14.60 -14.09 -33.25
C GLN A 237 -15.68 -14.96 -32.58
N GLU A 238 -15.91 -14.71 -31.27
CA GLU A 238 -16.96 -15.35 -30.48
C GLU A 238 -18.37 -14.73 -30.72
N ASN A 239 -18.50 -13.78 -31.67
CA ASN A 239 -19.72 -13.00 -31.95
C ASN A 239 -20.28 -12.26 -30.72
N ARG A 240 -19.40 -11.81 -29.82
CA ARG A 240 -19.71 -11.09 -28.60
C ARG A 240 -19.41 -9.59 -28.75
N LEU A 241 -20.16 -8.96 -29.66
CA LEU A 241 -19.88 -7.59 -30.12
C LEU A 241 -20.07 -6.54 -29.04
N LEU A 242 -20.99 -6.75 -28.09
CA LEU A 242 -21.21 -5.85 -26.96
C LEU A 242 -20.00 -5.82 -26.02
N GLU A 243 -19.44 -6.98 -25.70
CA GLU A 243 -18.25 -7.10 -24.89
C GLU A 243 -17.02 -6.51 -25.58
N ALA A 244 -16.90 -6.73 -26.90
CA ALA A 244 -15.84 -6.13 -27.71
C ALA A 244 -15.90 -4.59 -27.66
N GLN A 245 -17.07 -4.01 -27.88
CA GLN A 245 -17.27 -2.55 -27.78
C GLN A 245 -16.99 -2.01 -26.39
N ARG A 246 -17.51 -2.68 -25.36
CA ARG A 246 -17.37 -2.29 -23.95
C ARG A 246 -15.90 -2.23 -23.51
N ILE A 247 -15.14 -3.29 -23.79
CA ILE A 247 -13.73 -3.34 -23.42
C ILE A 247 -12.90 -2.32 -24.21
N ALA A 248 -13.21 -2.13 -25.49
CA ALA A 248 -12.52 -1.16 -26.35
C ALA A 248 -12.71 0.27 -25.82
N GLN A 249 -13.95 0.68 -25.56
CA GLN A 249 -14.26 2.03 -25.07
C GLN A 249 -13.63 2.30 -23.70
N ARG A 250 -13.77 1.36 -22.75
CA ARG A 250 -13.25 1.53 -21.41
C ARG A 250 -11.72 1.63 -21.41
N THR A 251 -11.06 0.70 -22.06
CA THR A 251 -9.59 0.66 -22.06
C THR A 251 -8.98 1.82 -22.84
N ALA A 252 -9.61 2.26 -23.95
CA ALA A 252 -9.15 3.44 -24.67
C ALA A 252 -9.20 4.70 -23.79
N TYR A 253 -10.27 4.90 -23.04
CA TYR A 253 -10.36 5.99 -22.06
C TYR A 253 -9.27 5.90 -20.98
N ASP A 254 -9.07 4.69 -20.41
CA ASP A 254 -8.06 4.48 -19.39
C ASP A 254 -6.65 4.79 -19.93
N ILE A 255 -6.33 4.42 -21.17
CA ILE A 255 -5.05 4.73 -21.85
C ILE A 255 -4.88 6.23 -22.05
N GLU A 256 -5.92 6.95 -22.48
CA GLU A 256 -5.87 8.41 -22.64
C GLU A 256 -5.53 9.09 -21.32
N MET A 257 -6.21 8.73 -20.24
CA MET A 257 -5.94 9.27 -18.90
C MET A 257 -4.51 8.95 -18.42
N LEU A 258 -4.00 7.75 -18.66
CA LEU A 258 -2.62 7.38 -18.32
C LEU A 258 -1.59 8.23 -19.09
N ARG A 259 -1.84 8.57 -20.35
CA ARG A 259 -0.96 9.44 -21.15
C ARG A 259 -0.99 10.89 -20.73
N GLU A 260 -2.20 11.42 -20.44
CA GLU A 260 -2.39 12.84 -20.16
C GLU A 260 -1.95 13.23 -18.74
N ILE A 261 -2.31 12.43 -17.75
CA ILE A 261 -2.09 12.75 -16.34
C ILE A 261 -1.29 11.70 -15.56
N GLY A 262 -0.90 10.59 -16.20
CA GLY A 262 -0.15 9.51 -15.55
C GLY A 262 -0.95 8.68 -14.55
N PHE A 263 -2.26 8.86 -14.48
CA PHE A 263 -3.14 8.20 -13.51
C PHE A 263 -4.53 7.93 -14.10
N VAL A 264 -5.15 6.84 -13.66
CA VAL A 264 -6.57 6.53 -13.92
C VAL A 264 -7.19 5.80 -12.73
N SER A 265 -8.47 6.04 -12.49
CA SER A 265 -9.22 5.28 -11.47
C SER A 265 -9.26 3.79 -11.84
N GLY A 266 -8.70 2.94 -10.97
CA GLY A 266 -8.54 1.52 -11.25
C GLY A 266 -7.19 1.16 -11.91
N ILE A 267 -6.19 2.04 -11.85
CA ILE A 267 -4.81 1.80 -12.33
C ILE A 267 -4.24 0.47 -11.82
N GLU A 268 -4.66 0.06 -10.65
CA GLU A 268 -4.25 -1.22 -10.06
C GLU A 268 -4.58 -2.44 -10.94
N ASN A 269 -5.59 -2.36 -11.82
CA ASN A 269 -5.92 -3.43 -12.76
C ASN A 269 -4.90 -3.56 -13.91
N TYR A 270 -4.03 -2.57 -14.04
CA TYR A 270 -2.94 -2.51 -15.02
C TYR A 270 -1.56 -2.64 -14.39
N SER A 271 -1.45 -2.82 -13.06
CA SER A 271 -0.17 -2.83 -12.32
C SER A 271 0.87 -3.76 -12.92
N ARG A 272 0.47 -4.95 -13.38
CA ARG A 272 1.33 -5.93 -14.03
C ARG A 272 2.17 -5.36 -15.19
N TYR A 273 1.59 -4.46 -15.97
CA TYR A 273 2.28 -3.88 -17.13
C TYR A 273 3.37 -2.87 -16.73
N PHE A 274 3.25 -2.28 -15.53
CA PHE A 274 4.15 -1.25 -15.04
C PHE A 274 5.27 -1.80 -14.16
N ASP A 275 5.04 -2.94 -13.51
CA ASP A 275 6.00 -3.58 -12.60
C ASP A 275 6.75 -4.77 -13.24
N GLY A 276 6.53 -5.03 -14.54
CA GLY A 276 7.23 -6.04 -15.31
C GLY A 276 6.89 -7.49 -14.99
N ARG A 277 5.84 -7.74 -14.18
CA ARG A 277 5.36 -9.10 -13.88
C ARG A 277 4.74 -9.76 -15.10
N LYS A 278 4.87 -11.08 -15.17
CA LYS A 278 4.16 -11.91 -16.15
C LYS A 278 2.72 -12.20 -15.69
N PRO A 279 1.82 -12.57 -16.61
CA PRO A 279 0.49 -13.04 -16.25
C PRO A 279 0.56 -14.18 -15.23
N GLY A 280 -0.17 -14.04 -14.11
CA GLY A 280 -0.22 -15.01 -13.04
C GLY A 280 0.86 -14.89 -11.96
N ASP A 281 1.90 -14.11 -12.18
CA ASP A 281 2.91 -13.85 -11.15
C ASP A 281 2.27 -13.24 -9.88
N PRO A 282 2.78 -13.59 -8.69
CA PRO A 282 2.27 -13.02 -7.44
C PRO A 282 2.45 -11.49 -7.42
N PRO A 283 1.44 -10.74 -6.94
CA PRO A 283 1.58 -9.30 -6.78
C PRO A 283 2.53 -8.96 -5.63
N PHE A 284 3.10 -7.77 -5.67
CA PHE A 284 3.72 -7.17 -4.50
C PHE A 284 2.64 -6.83 -3.45
N SER A 285 3.00 -6.95 -2.19
CA SER A 285 2.14 -6.70 -1.04
C SER A 285 2.93 -5.98 0.06
N LEU A 286 2.32 -5.68 1.20
CA LEU A 286 3.06 -5.13 2.35
C LEU A 286 4.22 -6.03 2.77
N LEU A 287 4.09 -7.35 2.61
CA LEU A 287 5.13 -8.31 2.99
C LEU A 287 6.44 -8.09 2.23
N ASP A 288 6.36 -7.61 0.99
CA ASP A 288 7.51 -7.36 0.12
C ASP A 288 8.26 -6.06 0.50
N TYR A 289 7.69 -5.21 1.36
CA TYR A 289 8.35 -4.02 1.95
C TYR A 289 9.16 -4.35 3.21
N PHE A 290 8.89 -5.51 3.84
CA PHE A 290 9.65 -5.96 5.00
C PHE A 290 11.04 -6.46 4.61
N PRO A 291 12.04 -6.32 5.49
CA PRO A 291 13.32 -7.00 5.31
C PRO A 291 13.16 -8.52 5.50
N GLU A 292 14.09 -9.30 4.96
CA GLU A 292 14.04 -10.77 4.96
C GLU A 292 13.98 -11.41 6.36
N ASP A 293 14.41 -10.69 7.41
CA ASP A 293 14.53 -11.23 8.76
C ASP A 293 13.43 -10.77 9.73
N PHE A 294 12.24 -10.43 9.23
CA PHE A 294 11.10 -10.02 10.08
C PHE A 294 10.40 -11.20 10.76
N ILE A 295 9.61 -10.90 11.79
CA ILE A 295 8.73 -11.86 12.47
C ILE A 295 7.26 -11.47 12.27
N CYS A 296 6.41 -12.45 12.01
CA CYS A 296 4.98 -12.28 11.85
C CYS A 296 4.19 -12.95 12.98
N PHE A 297 3.37 -12.17 13.67
CA PHE A 297 2.37 -12.67 14.60
C PHE A 297 1.00 -12.67 13.92
N ILE A 298 0.30 -13.80 13.97
CA ILE A 298 -1.09 -13.91 13.50
C ILE A 298 -1.98 -13.97 14.73
N ASP A 299 -2.61 -12.86 15.04
CA ASP A 299 -3.52 -12.78 16.18
C ASP A 299 -4.89 -13.39 15.85
N GLU A 300 -5.50 -14.02 16.85
CA GLU A 300 -6.71 -14.85 16.70
C GLU A 300 -6.62 -15.73 15.44
N SER A 301 -5.53 -16.49 15.34
CA SER A 301 -5.13 -17.23 14.13
C SER A 301 -6.20 -18.19 13.63
N HIS A 302 -7.00 -18.78 14.53
CA HIS A 302 -8.12 -19.64 14.19
C HIS A 302 -9.20 -18.95 13.32
N VAL A 303 -9.25 -17.61 13.31
CA VAL A 303 -10.10 -16.78 12.44
C VAL A 303 -9.31 -16.21 11.29
N THR A 304 -8.11 -15.67 11.58
CA THR A 304 -7.29 -14.92 10.64
C THR A 304 -6.74 -15.81 9.51
N VAL A 305 -6.28 -17.01 9.83
CA VAL A 305 -5.74 -17.96 8.83
C VAL A 305 -6.79 -18.39 7.81
N PRO A 306 -8.00 -18.87 8.22
CA PRO A 306 -9.07 -19.16 7.26
C PRO A 306 -9.49 -17.95 6.39
N GLN A 307 -9.48 -16.75 6.96
CA GLN A 307 -9.80 -15.53 6.23
C GLN A 307 -8.75 -15.24 5.13
N ILE A 308 -7.45 -15.29 5.44
CA ILE A 308 -6.37 -15.13 4.46
C ILE A 308 -6.53 -16.16 3.34
N ARG A 309 -6.80 -17.43 3.71
CA ARG A 309 -6.97 -18.54 2.76
C ARG A 309 -8.13 -18.33 1.79
N GLY A 310 -9.23 -17.72 2.26
CA GLY A 310 -10.44 -17.52 1.46
C GLY A 310 -10.41 -16.31 0.51
N MET A 311 -9.54 -15.33 0.74
CA MET A 311 -9.57 -14.03 0.04
C MET A 311 -9.31 -14.14 -1.46
N TYR A 312 -8.34 -14.95 -1.89
CA TYR A 312 -7.99 -15.13 -3.30
C TYR A 312 -9.17 -15.63 -4.13
N ASN A 313 -9.86 -16.66 -3.66
CA ASN A 313 -10.96 -17.29 -4.41
C ASN A 313 -12.15 -16.35 -4.59
N GLY A 314 -12.47 -15.55 -3.56
CA GLY A 314 -13.53 -14.56 -3.63
C GLY A 314 -13.25 -13.45 -4.65
N ASP A 315 -12.02 -12.92 -4.65
CA ASP A 315 -11.60 -11.91 -5.63
C ASP A 315 -11.57 -12.47 -7.06
N ARG A 316 -11.05 -13.68 -7.25
CA ARG A 316 -10.99 -14.36 -8.55
C ARG A 316 -12.37 -14.57 -9.15
N ALA A 317 -13.33 -15.06 -8.35
CA ALA A 317 -14.69 -15.31 -8.83
C ALA A 317 -15.39 -14.03 -9.31
N ARG A 318 -15.23 -12.94 -8.56
CA ARG A 318 -15.77 -11.61 -8.91
C ARG A 318 -15.16 -11.09 -10.23
N LYS A 319 -13.84 -11.14 -10.36
CA LYS A 319 -13.13 -10.65 -11.56
C LYS A 319 -13.36 -11.49 -12.79
N THR A 320 -13.63 -12.78 -12.64
CA THR A 320 -14.02 -13.65 -13.78
C THR A 320 -15.22 -13.07 -14.50
N GLN A 321 -16.26 -12.62 -13.79
CA GLN A 321 -17.41 -11.99 -14.42
C GLN A 321 -17.05 -10.69 -15.14
N LEU A 322 -16.20 -9.85 -14.55
CA LEU A 322 -15.78 -8.60 -15.19
C LEU A 322 -14.96 -8.81 -16.47
N VAL A 323 -14.06 -9.80 -16.46
CA VAL A 323 -13.22 -10.12 -17.62
C VAL A 323 -14.03 -10.82 -18.70
N ASP A 324 -14.86 -11.80 -18.33
CA ASP A 324 -15.64 -12.57 -19.30
C ASP A 324 -16.67 -11.71 -20.02
N TYR A 325 -17.22 -10.69 -19.36
CA TYR A 325 -18.23 -9.81 -19.96
C TYR A 325 -17.66 -8.45 -20.45
N GLY A 326 -16.35 -8.35 -20.66
CA GLY A 326 -15.70 -7.22 -21.32
C GLY A 326 -15.64 -5.92 -20.51
N PHE A 327 -15.74 -5.98 -19.18
CA PHE A 327 -15.56 -4.80 -18.32
C PHE A 327 -14.10 -4.55 -17.97
N ARG A 328 -13.26 -5.60 -17.93
CA ARG A 328 -11.83 -5.50 -17.65
C ARG A 328 -11.02 -6.43 -18.54
N LEU A 329 -9.75 -6.01 -18.80
CA LEU A 329 -8.76 -6.88 -19.43
C LEU A 329 -8.36 -8.03 -18.48
N PRO A 330 -7.84 -9.15 -19.01
CA PRO A 330 -7.35 -10.26 -18.20
C PRO A 330 -6.29 -9.86 -17.15
N SER A 331 -5.57 -8.75 -17.35
CA SER A 331 -4.61 -8.20 -16.38
C SER A 331 -5.23 -7.87 -15.02
N ALA A 332 -6.54 -7.63 -14.97
CA ALA A 332 -7.26 -7.41 -13.71
C ALA A 332 -7.13 -8.61 -12.74
N PHE A 333 -6.91 -9.82 -13.26
CA PHE A 333 -6.65 -11.00 -12.42
C PHE A 333 -5.35 -10.94 -11.64
N ASP A 334 -4.38 -10.15 -12.11
CA ASP A 334 -3.06 -10.04 -11.50
C ASP A 334 -3.00 -8.97 -10.39
N ASN A 335 -4.04 -8.12 -10.28
CA ASN A 335 -4.31 -7.27 -9.13
C ASN A 335 -5.17 -8.05 -8.12
N ARG A 336 -4.56 -8.82 -7.27
CA ARG A 336 -5.23 -9.79 -6.41
C ARG A 336 -4.56 -9.88 -5.03
N PRO A 337 -5.23 -10.42 -4.01
CA PRO A 337 -4.52 -10.84 -2.82
C PRO A 337 -3.57 -11.99 -3.14
N LEU A 338 -2.56 -12.17 -2.31
CA LEU A 338 -1.71 -13.35 -2.36
C LEU A 338 -2.56 -14.63 -2.17
N THR A 339 -2.18 -15.71 -2.85
CA THR A 339 -2.65 -17.03 -2.47
C THR A 339 -2.08 -17.39 -1.10
N PHE A 340 -2.68 -18.39 -0.44
CA PHE A 340 -2.20 -18.78 0.90
C PHE A 340 -0.75 -19.30 0.86
N SER A 341 -0.36 -20.07 -0.15
CA SER A 341 1.02 -20.54 -0.33
C SER A 341 2.01 -19.40 -0.57
N GLU A 342 1.64 -18.42 -1.41
CA GLU A 342 2.46 -17.22 -1.63
C GLU A 342 2.63 -16.39 -0.35
N PHE A 343 1.61 -16.37 0.51
CA PHE A 343 1.68 -15.73 1.83
C PHE A 343 2.65 -16.48 2.76
N GLU A 344 2.54 -17.80 2.84
CA GLU A 344 3.43 -18.62 3.67
C GLU A 344 4.90 -18.49 3.25
N GLU A 345 5.17 -18.50 1.95
CA GLU A 345 6.53 -18.39 1.39
C GLU A 345 7.24 -17.07 1.72
N ARG A 346 6.48 -15.99 1.92
CA ARG A 346 7.03 -14.66 2.22
C ARG A 346 7.33 -14.42 3.70
N ILE A 347 6.89 -15.31 4.58
CA ILE A 347 7.05 -15.10 6.03
C ILE A 347 8.15 -16.02 6.56
N PRO A 348 9.31 -15.47 6.95
CA PRO A 348 10.44 -16.27 7.41
C PRO A 348 10.21 -16.92 8.78
N GLN A 349 9.40 -16.26 9.63
CA GLN A 349 9.07 -16.75 10.97
C GLN A 349 7.65 -16.34 11.37
N MET A 350 6.81 -17.33 11.66
CA MET A 350 5.40 -17.14 11.99
C MET A 350 5.11 -17.58 13.42
N VAL A 351 4.34 -16.77 14.14
CA VAL A 351 3.87 -17.05 15.50
C VAL A 351 2.34 -16.95 15.51
N PHE A 352 1.68 -18.04 15.81
CA PHE A 352 0.22 -18.08 15.97
C PHE A 352 -0.17 -17.71 17.39
N VAL A 353 -1.14 -16.83 17.53
CA VAL A 353 -1.71 -16.41 18.81
C VAL A 353 -3.21 -16.71 18.78
N SER A 354 -3.69 -17.59 19.65
CA SER A 354 -5.10 -18.01 19.67
C SER A 354 -5.52 -18.53 21.04
N ALA A 355 -6.78 -18.30 21.39
CA ALA A 355 -7.41 -18.95 22.54
C ALA A 355 -7.87 -20.38 22.18
N THR A 356 -8.16 -20.63 20.91
CA THR A 356 -8.69 -21.88 20.37
C THR A 356 -7.98 -22.22 19.05
N PRO A 357 -6.68 -22.63 19.09
CA PRO A 357 -5.93 -22.96 17.88
C PRO A 357 -6.61 -24.09 17.11
N GLY A 358 -6.57 -24.01 15.78
CA GLY A 358 -7.14 -25.00 14.87
C GLY A 358 -6.15 -26.06 14.42
N GLU A 359 -6.58 -26.91 13.50
CA GLU A 359 -5.75 -27.98 12.93
C GLU A 359 -4.53 -27.46 12.19
N TYR A 360 -4.67 -26.32 11.52
CA TYR A 360 -3.57 -25.72 10.77
C TYR A 360 -2.42 -25.32 11.71
N GLU A 361 -2.72 -24.60 12.79
CA GLU A 361 -1.73 -24.19 13.78
C GLU A 361 -1.06 -25.40 14.44
N ALA A 362 -1.85 -26.42 14.77
CA ALA A 362 -1.32 -27.67 15.37
C ALA A 362 -0.34 -28.40 14.42
N ALA A 363 -0.65 -28.41 13.11
CA ALA A 363 0.19 -29.09 12.12
C ALA A 363 1.48 -28.29 11.75
N HIS A 364 1.47 -26.97 11.87
CA HIS A 364 2.56 -26.09 11.42
C HIS A 364 3.37 -25.47 12.57
N SER A 365 2.97 -25.68 13.84
CA SER A 365 3.71 -25.19 15.00
C SER A 365 4.78 -26.20 15.43
N GLN A 366 6.02 -25.74 15.51
CA GLN A 366 7.12 -26.53 16.08
C GLN A 366 7.01 -26.65 17.61
N ARG A 367 6.39 -25.67 18.25
CA ARG A 367 6.23 -25.58 19.70
C ARG A 367 4.95 -24.85 20.06
N THR A 368 4.21 -25.40 21.01
CA THR A 368 3.04 -24.75 21.62
C THR A 368 3.36 -24.38 23.07
N VAL A 369 3.01 -23.12 23.43
CA VAL A 369 3.13 -22.59 24.79
C VAL A 369 1.75 -22.18 25.24
N GLU A 370 1.29 -22.72 26.36
CA GLU A 370 -0.03 -22.42 26.92
C GLU A 370 0.08 -21.30 27.96
N GLN A 371 -0.83 -20.32 27.84
CA GLN A 371 -0.99 -19.25 28.81
C GLN A 371 -2.37 -19.35 29.46
N ILE A 372 -2.41 -19.96 30.61
CA ILE A 372 -3.65 -20.39 31.28
C ILE A 372 -4.04 -19.41 32.39
N ILE A 373 -3.06 -18.81 33.06
CA ILE A 373 -3.27 -17.95 34.22
C ILE A 373 -3.57 -16.51 33.78
N ARG A 374 -4.65 -15.96 34.32
CA ARG A 374 -4.95 -14.53 34.19
C ARG A 374 -4.20 -13.78 35.30
N PRO A 375 -3.21 -12.91 35.00
CA PRO A 375 -2.38 -12.26 36.03
C PRO A 375 -3.14 -11.30 36.94
N THR A 376 -4.30 -10.85 36.50
CA THR A 376 -5.12 -9.82 37.19
C THR A 376 -6.33 -10.38 37.91
N GLY A 377 -6.32 -11.66 38.25
CA GLY A 377 -7.29 -12.29 39.14
C GLY A 377 -8.68 -12.47 38.55
#